data_7d9364e71fad39de4c6a6136ee2e6fee
#
_entry.id   7d9364e71fad39de4c6a6136ee2e6fee
#
_cell.length_a   1.000
_cell.length_b   1.000
_cell.length_c   1.000
_cell.angle_alpha   90.00
_cell.angle_beta   90.00
_cell.angle_gamma   90.00
#
_symmetry.space_group_name_H-M   'P 1'
#
loop_
_entity.id
_entity.type
_entity.pdbx_description
1 polymer ?
#
loop_
_entity_poly.entity_id
_entity_poly.type
_entity_poly.pdbx_seq_one_letter_code
_entity_poly.pdbx_strand_id
1 'polypeptide(L)'
;QEPSIFRKLSVEENIMAILETMPLSRAERRSRLESLLDELGLKHLRKAKAYSLSGGERRRLEITRALVSEPKFMLLDEPFAGVDPIAVHDIQQIVAGLRHRGIGVIITDHNVEQTLDIVDRAYIMYDGRVRVSGTVAELVWNDEVAEIYFGPTLTARMRERYHRPELVV
;
A
#
# COMPACT_ATOMS: atom_id res chain seq x y z
N GLN A 1 9.76 -6.45 -0.97
CA GLN A 1 9.63 -7.09 0.34
C GLN A 1 10.72 -6.64 1.33
N GLU A 2 11.95 -6.46 0.88
CA GLU A 2 13.01 -5.93 1.73
C GLU A 2 12.93 -4.39 1.86
N PRO A 3 13.21 -3.83 3.08
CA PRO A 3 13.17 -2.40 3.29
C PRO A 3 14.17 -1.66 2.40
N SER A 4 13.68 -0.77 1.55
CA SER A 4 14.50 0.03 0.62
C SER A 4 15.10 1.29 1.23
N ILE A 5 14.88 1.54 2.53
CA ILE A 5 15.33 2.76 3.22
C ILE A 5 16.82 2.74 3.57
N PHE A 6 17.42 3.90 3.62
CA PHE A 6 18.79 4.10 4.15
C PHE A 6 18.75 4.08 5.68
N ARG A 7 19.00 2.93 6.27
CA ARG A 7 18.81 2.68 7.72
C ARG A 7 19.53 3.67 8.65
N LYS A 8 20.72 4.14 8.26
CA LYS A 8 21.55 5.07 9.05
C LYS A 8 21.18 6.54 8.86
N LEU A 9 20.37 6.86 7.86
CA LEU A 9 19.87 8.22 7.63
C LEU A 9 18.62 8.47 8.48
N SER A 10 18.35 9.74 8.79
CA SER A 10 17.08 10.16 9.38
C SER A 10 15.93 10.06 8.37
N VAL A 11 14.70 10.22 8.85
CA VAL A 11 13.51 10.27 7.99
C VAL A 11 13.65 11.36 6.93
N GLU A 12 13.98 12.59 7.33
CA GLU A 12 14.16 13.70 6.38
C GLU A 12 15.32 13.48 5.42
N GLU A 13 16.45 12.92 5.89
CA GLU A 13 17.60 12.59 5.05
C GLU A 13 17.25 11.52 4.01
N ASN A 14 16.42 10.53 4.37
CA ASN A 14 15.92 9.52 3.44
C ASN A 14 15.10 10.09 2.29
N ILE A 15 14.22 11.04 2.59
CA ILE A 15 13.37 11.72 1.58
C ILE A 15 14.26 12.68 0.76
N MET A 16 15.12 13.46 1.43
CA MET A 16 16.00 14.41 0.77
C MET A 16 16.96 13.74 -0.21
N ALA A 17 17.48 12.56 0.11
CA ALA A 17 18.36 11.80 -0.78
C ALA A 17 17.73 11.51 -2.15
N ILE A 18 16.39 11.31 -2.20
CA ILE A 18 15.69 11.16 -3.48
C ILE A 18 15.40 12.53 -4.12
N LEU A 19 15.00 13.53 -3.34
CA LEU A 19 14.76 14.88 -3.84
C LEU A 19 16.01 15.49 -4.50
N GLU A 20 17.20 15.15 -4.02
CA GLU A 20 18.45 15.61 -4.59
C GLU A 20 18.76 15.07 -6.00
N THR A 21 18.15 13.93 -6.36
CA THR A 21 18.25 13.39 -7.73
C THR A 21 17.31 14.07 -8.72
N MET A 22 16.36 14.88 -8.23
CA MET A 22 15.36 15.57 -9.06
C MET A 22 15.91 16.93 -9.52
N PRO A 23 15.48 17.43 -10.70
CA PRO A 23 15.88 18.74 -11.22
C PRO A 23 15.13 19.87 -10.51
N LEU A 24 15.27 19.95 -9.20
CA LEU A 24 14.60 20.92 -8.31
C LEU A 24 15.63 21.85 -7.68
N SER A 25 15.27 23.11 -7.50
CA SER A 25 16.05 24.07 -6.71
C SER A 25 16.06 23.68 -5.22
N ARG A 26 16.99 24.25 -4.47
CA ARG A 26 17.06 24.02 -3.02
C ARG A 26 15.77 24.41 -2.27
N ALA A 27 15.12 25.49 -2.69
CA ALA A 27 13.87 25.95 -2.10
C ALA A 27 12.72 24.98 -2.39
N GLU A 28 12.59 24.51 -3.63
CA GLU A 28 11.58 23.55 -4.04
C GLU A 28 11.76 22.21 -3.31
N ARG A 29 13.00 21.69 -3.19
CA ARG A 29 13.28 20.46 -2.43
C ARG A 29 12.83 20.59 -0.98
N ARG A 30 13.11 21.74 -0.34
CA ARG A 30 12.70 21.98 1.06
C ARG A 30 11.18 22.06 1.19
N SER A 31 10.51 22.79 0.30
CA SER A 31 9.05 22.88 0.28
C SER A 31 8.40 21.50 0.12
N ARG A 32 8.92 20.71 -0.82
CA ARG A 32 8.40 19.37 -1.08
C ARG A 32 8.66 18.39 0.06
N LEU A 33 9.82 18.49 0.71
CA LEU A 33 10.11 17.71 1.91
C LEU A 33 9.09 17.99 3.02
N GLU A 34 8.79 19.28 3.31
CA GLU A 34 7.82 19.64 4.33
C GLU A 34 6.42 19.10 3.99
N SER A 35 5.99 19.23 2.73
CA SER A 35 4.71 18.70 2.26
C SER A 35 4.61 17.18 2.45
N LEU A 36 5.62 16.43 2.02
CA LEU A 36 5.64 14.96 2.14
C LEU A 36 5.68 14.49 3.59
N LEU A 37 6.45 15.15 4.45
CA LEU A 37 6.50 14.83 5.88
C LEU A 37 5.15 15.07 6.58
N ASP A 38 4.45 16.13 6.21
CA ASP A 38 3.14 16.46 6.75
C ASP A 38 2.06 15.49 6.27
N GLU A 39 2.00 15.27 4.98
CA GLU A 39 1.00 14.45 4.30
C GLU A 39 0.99 13.00 4.81
N LEU A 40 2.16 12.41 5.05
CA LEU A 40 2.27 11.02 5.51
C LEU A 40 2.49 10.89 7.03
N GLY A 41 2.26 11.98 7.77
CA GLY A 41 2.34 11.99 9.24
C GLY A 41 3.72 11.68 9.80
N LEU A 42 4.80 12.02 9.09
CA LEU A 42 6.19 11.74 9.49
C LEU A 42 6.92 12.93 10.11
N LYS A 43 6.26 14.09 10.22
CA LYS A 43 6.89 15.34 10.67
C LYS A 43 7.51 15.24 12.06
N HIS A 44 6.84 14.55 12.99
CA HIS A 44 7.33 14.34 14.35
C HIS A 44 8.54 13.39 14.42
N LEU A 45 8.74 12.57 13.39
CA LEU A 45 9.86 11.61 13.26
C LEU A 45 10.99 12.11 12.38
N ARG A 46 10.94 13.35 11.89
CA ARG A 46 11.86 13.85 10.87
C ARG A 46 13.35 13.64 11.17
N LYS A 47 13.74 13.73 12.43
CA LYS A 47 15.13 13.54 12.91
C LYS A 47 15.41 12.10 13.40
N ALA A 48 14.40 11.27 13.54
CA ALA A 48 14.59 9.89 13.94
C ALA A 48 15.37 9.11 12.87
N LYS A 49 16.28 8.26 13.30
CA LYS A 49 17.03 7.39 12.38
C LYS A 49 16.12 6.25 11.89
N ALA A 50 16.22 5.92 10.61
CA ALA A 50 15.31 4.96 10.00
C ALA A 50 15.37 3.55 10.63
N TYR A 51 16.50 3.17 11.24
CA TYR A 51 16.60 1.90 11.97
C TYR A 51 15.76 1.86 13.26
N SER A 52 15.38 3.00 13.81
CA SER A 52 14.60 3.10 15.06
C SER A 52 13.08 3.14 14.82
N LEU A 53 12.65 3.19 13.58
CA LEU A 53 11.23 3.24 13.20
C LEU A 53 10.54 1.90 13.43
N SER A 54 9.29 1.94 13.88
CA SER A 54 8.38 0.80 13.87
C SER A 54 8.11 0.29 12.44
N GLY A 55 7.51 -0.89 12.31
CA GLY A 55 7.14 -1.45 11.00
C GLY A 55 6.25 -0.52 10.18
N GLY A 56 5.22 0.04 10.80
CA GLY A 56 4.30 0.97 10.14
C GLY A 56 4.94 2.31 9.75
N GLU A 57 5.75 2.90 10.64
CA GLU A 57 6.49 4.13 10.35
C GLU A 57 7.51 3.94 9.22
N ARG A 58 8.16 2.79 9.20
CA ARG A 58 9.08 2.40 8.14
C ARG A 58 8.37 2.29 6.80
N ARG A 59 7.21 1.61 6.77
CA ARG A 59 6.40 1.47 5.55
C ARG A 59 5.91 2.83 5.06
N ARG A 60 5.48 3.72 5.95
CA ARG A 60 5.14 5.10 5.59
C ARG A 60 6.32 5.84 4.95
N LEU A 61 7.52 5.71 5.50
CA LEU A 61 8.73 6.31 4.92
C LEU A 61 9.05 5.75 3.53
N GLU A 62 8.90 4.44 3.31
CA GLU A 62 9.10 3.79 2.01
C GLU A 62 8.15 4.35 0.94
N ILE A 63 6.86 4.44 1.28
CA ILE A 63 5.84 5.03 0.39
C ILE A 63 6.16 6.50 0.11
N THR A 64 6.52 7.26 1.15
CA THR A 64 6.89 8.68 1.01
C THR A 64 8.05 8.86 0.04
N ARG A 65 9.08 8.05 0.14
CA ARG A 65 10.23 8.09 -0.79
C ARG A 65 9.83 7.79 -2.22
N ALA A 66 8.96 6.82 -2.43
CA ALA A 66 8.44 6.51 -3.76
C ALA A 66 7.63 7.68 -4.36
N LEU A 67 6.87 8.40 -3.52
CA LEU A 67 6.07 9.56 -3.94
C LEU A 67 6.91 10.77 -4.35
N VAL A 68 8.17 10.85 -3.96
CA VAL A 68 9.08 11.94 -4.38
C VAL A 68 9.14 12.05 -5.89
N SER A 69 9.15 10.93 -6.62
CA SER A 69 9.26 10.87 -8.08
C SER A 69 7.94 11.12 -8.84
N GLU A 70 6.83 11.41 -8.11
CA GLU A 70 5.49 11.61 -8.70
C GLU A 70 5.08 10.47 -9.66
N PRO A 71 5.10 9.22 -9.21
CA PRO A 71 4.86 8.08 -10.07
C PRO A 71 3.41 8.07 -10.57
N LYS A 72 3.18 7.60 -11.79
CA LYS A 72 1.84 7.29 -12.29
C LYS A 72 1.33 5.93 -11.77
N PHE A 73 2.25 5.03 -11.46
CA PHE A 73 1.97 3.69 -10.92
C PHE A 73 2.92 3.38 -9.79
N MET A 74 2.41 2.70 -8.76
CA MET A 74 3.17 2.21 -7.62
C MET A 74 2.94 0.71 -7.45
N LEU A 75 4.02 -0.04 -7.28
CA LEU A 75 3.99 -1.46 -6.97
C LEU A 75 4.36 -1.64 -5.50
N LEU A 76 3.46 -2.26 -4.75
CA LEU A 76 3.63 -2.55 -3.32
C LEU A 76 3.68 -4.05 -3.12
N ASP A 77 4.86 -4.55 -2.78
CA ASP A 77 5.08 -5.96 -2.52
C ASP A 77 4.97 -6.22 -1.01
N GLU A 78 3.97 -7.01 -0.63
CA GLU A 78 3.60 -7.33 0.75
C GLU A 78 3.60 -6.12 1.70
N PRO A 79 2.82 -5.04 1.41
CA PRO A 79 2.88 -3.80 2.19
C PRO A 79 2.46 -3.96 3.65
N PHE A 80 1.76 -5.02 4.01
CA PHE A 80 1.28 -5.29 5.36
C PHE A 80 2.16 -6.27 6.14
N ALA A 81 3.18 -6.86 5.51
CA ALA A 81 4.07 -7.81 6.17
C ALA A 81 4.87 -7.16 7.30
N GLY A 82 4.83 -7.78 8.48
CA GLY A 82 5.56 -7.30 9.67
C GLY A 82 5.08 -5.96 10.23
N VAL A 83 3.88 -5.54 9.87
CA VAL A 83 3.21 -4.34 10.38
C VAL A 83 2.21 -4.75 11.45
N ASP A 84 2.15 -3.99 12.55
CA ASP A 84 1.15 -4.24 13.58
C ASP A 84 -0.27 -3.90 13.09
N PRO A 85 -1.33 -4.55 13.64
CA PRO A 85 -2.70 -4.38 13.15
C PRO A 85 -3.24 -2.94 13.17
N ILE A 86 -2.78 -2.11 14.09
CA ILE A 86 -3.20 -0.71 14.16
C ILE A 86 -2.58 0.08 13.01
N ALA A 87 -1.30 -0.12 12.77
CA ALA A 87 -0.59 0.56 11.68
C ALA A 87 -0.99 0.05 10.28
N VAL A 88 -1.52 -1.18 10.16
CA VAL A 88 -2.08 -1.68 8.90
C VAL A 88 -3.19 -0.77 8.40
N HIS A 89 -4.11 -0.36 9.27
CA HIS A 89 -5.20 0.52 8.89
C HIS A 89 -4.68 1.87 8.35
N ASP A 90 -3.67 2.45 8.98
CA ASP A 90 -3.05 3.70 8.51
C ASP A 90 -2.44 3.53 7.11
N ILE A 91 -1.77 2.39 6.86
CA ILE A 91 -1.19 2.10 5.54
C ILE A 91 -2.29 1.90 4.50
N GLN A 92 -3.38 1.19 4.84
CA GLN A 92 -4.55 1.06 3.98
C GLN A 92 -5.12 2.42 3.58
N GLN A 93 -5.26 3.37 4.52
CA GLN A 93 -5.73 4.73 4.24
C GLN A 93 -4.78 5.48 3.30
N ILE A 94 -3.48 5.37 3.52
CA ILE A 94 -2.47 5.97 2.64
C ILE A 94 -2.61 5.40 1.23
N VAL A 95 -2.64 4.08 1.07
CA VAL A 95 -2.75 3.41 -0.23
C VAL A 95 -4.05 3.76 -0.94
N ALA A 96 -5.19 3.76 -0.24
CA ALA A 96 -6.46 4.20 -0.79
C ALA A 96 -6.41 5.67 -1.23
N GLY A 97 -5.70 6.53 -0.50
CA GLY A 97 -5.46 7.94 -0.84
C GLY A 97 -4.68 8.13 -2.13
N LEU A 98 -3.79 7.20 -2.50
CA LEU A 98 -3.00 7.28 -3.75
C LEU A 98 -3.92 7.29 -4.99
N ARG A 99 -5.02 6.56 -4.95
CA ARG A 99 -6.03 6.56 -6.03
C ARG A 99 -6.62 7.95 -6.27
N HIS A 100 -6.93 8.69 -5.22
CA HIS A 100 -7.44 10.07 -5.35
C HIS A 100 -6.42 11.03 -5.96
N ARG A 101 -5.15 10.67 -5.92
CA ARG A 101 -4.05 11.41 -6.58
C ARG A 101 -3.83 10.98 -8.03
N GLY A 102 -4.64 10.08 -8.57
CA GLY A 102 -4.49 9.54 -9.92
C GLY A 102 -3.32 8.56 -10.06
N ILE A 103 -2.83 7.98 -8.96
CA ILE A 103 -1.76 6.98 -8.95
C ILE A 103 -2.41 5.59 -9.01
N GLY A 104 -2.09 4.81 -10.04
CA GLY A 104 -2.44 3.40 -10.11
C GLY A 104 -1.60 2.60 -9.13
N VAL A 105 -2.23 1.68 -8.38
CA VAL A 105 -1.51 0.85 -7.39
C VAL A 105 -1.71 -0.61 -7.70
N ILE A 106 -0.62 -1.36 -7.74
CA ILE A 106 -0.61 -2.82 -7.78
C ILE A 106 -0.08 -3.31 -6.43
N ILE A 107 -0.81 -4.21 -5.79
CA ILE A 107 -0.46 -4.79 -4.50
C ILE A 107 -0.33 -6.28 -4.65
N THR A 108 0.76 -6.86 -4.15
CA THR A 108 0.87 -8.29 -3.86
C THR A 108 0.85 -8.48 -2.36
N ASP A 109 0.02 -9.36 -1.84
CA ASP A 109 0.00 -9.71 -0.41
C ASP A 109 -0.66 -11.07 -0.22
N HIS A 110 -0.24 -11.77 0.80
CA HIS A 110 -0.85 -13.02 1.22
C HIS A 110 -2.00 -12.81 2.22
N ASN A 111 -2.11 -11.61 2.79
CA ASN A 111 -3.23 -11.23 3.65
C ASN A 111 -4.41 -10.76 2.81
N VAL A 112 -5.23 -11.73 2.40
CA VAL A 112 -6.36 -11.52 1.48
C VAL A 112 -7.34 -10.47 2.02
N GLU A 113 -7.71 -10.56 3.31
CA GLU A 113 -8.71 -9.66 3.91
C GLU A 113 -8.27 -8.20 3.86
N GLN A 114 -7.04 -7.92 4.32
CA GLN A 114 -6.49 -6.56 4.35
C GLN A 114 -6.35 -5.96 2.94
N THR A 115 -6.04 -6.81 1.96
CA THR A 115 -5.89 -6.39 0.57
C THR A 115 -7.23 -6.11 -0.09
N LEU A 116 -8.22 -7.00 0.08
CA LEU A 116 -9.54 -6.82 -0.53
C LEU A 116 -10.27 -5.58 -0.02
N ASP A 117 -9.94 -5.09 1.16
CA ASP A 117 -10.55 -3.88 1.73
C ASP A 117 -10.21 -2.60 0.95
N ILE A 118 -9.14 -2.59 0.16
CA ILE A 118 -8.62 -1.37 -0.49
C ILE A 118 -8.45 -1.46 -2.00
N VAL A 119 -8.71 -2.63 -2.60
CA VAL A 119 -8.56 -2.80 -4.05
C VAL A 119 -9.90 -2.76 -4.78
N ASP A 120 -9.89 -2.33 -6.02
CA ASP A 120 -11.07 -2.34 -6.90
C ASP A 120 -11.23 -3.71 -7.59
N ARG A 121 -10.10 -4.34 -7.94
CA ARG A 121 -10.02 -5.64 -8.63
C ARG A 121 -8.88 -6.46 -8.06
N ALA A 122 -9.03 -7.77 -8.09
CA ALA A 122 -7.95 -8.67 -7.73
C ALA A 122 -7.72 -9.77 -8.78
N TYR A 123 -6.52 -10.30 -8.76
CA TYR A 123 -6.08 -11.40 -9.61
C TYR A 123 -5.55 -12.51 -8.70
N ILE A 124 -6.20 -13.65 -8.73
CA ILE A 124 -5.76 -14.82 -7.97
C ILE A 124 -4.79 -15.61 -8.84
N MET A 125 -3.56 -15.71 -8.36
CA MET A 125 -2.49 -16.43 -9.03
C MET A 125 -2.24 -17.78 -8.36
N TYR A 126 -2.10 -18.81 -9.16
CA TYR A 126 -1.73 -20.14 -8.71
C TYR A 126 -0.84 -20.79 -9.78
N ASP A 127 0.25 -21.41 -9.35
CA ASP A 127 1.21 -22.09 -10.23
C ASP A 127 1.65 -21.20 -11.41
N GLY A 128 2.01 -19.94 -11.11
CA GLY A 128 2.51 -18.97 -12.10
C GLY A 128 1.47 -18.48 -13.12
N ARG A 129 0.18 -18.77 -12.91
CA ARG A 129 -0.93 -18.37 -13.81
C ARG A 129 -2.02 -17.64 -13.06
N VAL A 130 -2.65 -16.69 -13.75
CA VAL A 130 -3.89 -16.08 -13.25
C VAL A 130 -5.02 -17.11 -13.43
N ARG A 131 -5.59 -17.54 -12.32
CA ARG A 131 -6.71 -18.48 -12.29
C ARG A 131 -8.04 -17.78 -12.42
N VAL A 132 -8.25 -16.76 -11.59
CA VAL A 132 -9.47 -15.98 -11.55
C VAL A 132 -9.10 -14.51 -11.41
N SER A 133 -9.89 -13.63 -12.02
CA SER A 133 -9.76 -12.18 -11.84
C SER A 133 -11.12 -11.53 -11.87
N GLY A 134 -11.31 -10.46 -11.11
CA GLY A 134 -12.58 -9.76 -11.07
C GLY A 134 -12.57 -8.63 -10.06
N THR A 135 -13.69 -7.95 -9.93
CA THR A 135 -13.96 -7.05 -8.80
C THR A 135 -14.02 -7.84 -7.50
N VAL A 136 -13.85 -7.17 -6.37
CA VAL A 136 -13.94 -7.83 -5.06
C VAL A 136 -15.28 -8.56 -4.89
N ALA A 137 -16.39 -7.94 -5.30
CA ALA A 137 -17.72 -8.54 -5.24
C ALA A 137 -17.82 -9.82 -6.08
N GLU A 138 -17.33 -9.80 -7.34
CA GLU A 138 -17.30 -10.99 -8.20
C GLU A 138 -16.51 -12.13 -7.59
N LEU A 139 -15.34 -11.85 -6.99
CA LEU A 139 -14.49 -12.86 -6.37
C LEU A 139 -15.09 -13.44 -5.09
N VAL A 140 -15.71 -12.61 -4.26
CA VAL A 140 -16.37 -13.04 -3.02
C VAL A 140 -17.54 -14.00 -3.27
N TRP A 141 -18.24 -13.81 -4.39
CA TRP A 141 -19.36 -14.66 -4.79
C TRP A 141 -18.98 -15.80 -5.74
N ASN A 142 -17.69 -15.94 -6.06
CA ASN A 142 -17.18 -17.08 -6.81
C ASN A 142 -16.92 -18.25 -5.85
N ASP A 143 -17.63 -19.36 -6.02
CA ASP A 143 -17.58 -20.50 -5.10
C ASP A 143 -16.19 -21.20 -5.11
N GLU A 144 -15.50 -21.28 -6.27
CA GLU A 144 -14.14 -21.82 -6.36
C GLU A 144 -13.15 -20.97 -5.56
N VAL A 145 -13.25 -19.64 -5.65
CA VAL A 145 -12.41 -18.70 -4.88
C VAL A 145 -12.70 -18.80 -3.40
N ALA A 146 -13.98 -18.86 -3.03
CA ALA A 146 -14.43 -18.98 -1.65
C ALA A 146 -13.90 -20.25 -0.98
N GLU A 147 -13.94 -21.38 -1.67
CA GLU A 147 -13.52 -22.67 -1.14
C GLU A 147 -12.00 -22.79 -1.03
N ILE A 148 -11.25 -22.38 -2.09
CA ILE A 148 -9.81 -22.65 -2.19
C ILE A 148 -8.98 -21.56 -1.51
N TYR A 149 -9.40 -20.28 -1.58
CA TYR A 149 -8.55 -19.14 -1.16
C TYR A 149 -9.05 -18.41 0.07
N PHE A 150 -10.35 -18.24 0.26
CA PHE A 150 -10.88 -17.48 1.38
C PHE A 150 -11.15 -18.34 2.61
N GLY A 151 -11.64 -19.55 2.37
CA GLY A 151 -12.16 -20.41 3.43
C GLY A 151 -13.50 -19.90 4.00
N PRO A 152 -14.20 -20.73 4.80
CA PRO A 152 -15.59 -20.46 5.18
C PRO A 152 -15.78 -19.19 6.01
N THR A 153 -14.86 -18.93 6.94
CA THR A 153 -14.98 -17.78 7.87
C THR A 153 -14.82 -16.44 7.16
N LEU A 154 -13.80 -16.29 6.31
CA LEU A 154 -13.58 -15.06 5.55
C LEU A 154 -14.69 -14.86 4.52
N THR A 155 -15.09 -15.92 3.83
CA THR A 155 -16.19 -15.89 2.85
C THR A 155 -17.49 -15.37 3.47
N ALA A 156 -17.86 -15.87 4.66
CA ALA A 156 -19.08 -15.42 5.35
C ALA A 156 -19.03 -13.91 5.64
N ARG A 157 -17.94 -13.43 6.25
CA ARG A 157 -17.75 -12.00 6.56
C ARG A 157 -17.76 -11.11 5.30
N MET A 158 -17.09 -11.54 4.23
CA MET A 158 -17.03 -10.77 2.99
C MET A 158 -18.39 -10.74 2.28
N ARG A 159 -19.16 -11.84 2.28
CA ARG A 159 -20.51 -11.88 1.70
C ARG A 159 -21.53 -11.01 2.45
N GLU A 160 -21.34 -10.76 3.72
CA GLU A 160 -22.11 -9.76 4.47
C GLU A 160 -21.82 -8.32 4.03
N ARG A 161 -20.57 -8.04 3.63
CA ARG A 161 -20.13 -6.69 3.21
C ARG A 161 -20.40 -6.38 1.75
N TYR A 162 -20.33 -7.39 0.87
CA TYR A 162 -20.44 -7.23 -0.57
C TYR A 162 -21.72 -7.89 -1.08
N HIS A 163 -22.63 -7.08 -1.65
CA HIS A 163 -23.82 -7.60 -2.30
C HIS A 163 -23.44 -8.48 -3.48
N ARG A 164 -24.26 -9.49 -3.73
CA ARG A 164 -24.09 -10.36 -4.90
C ARG A 164 -24.22 -9.53 -6.18
N PRO A 165 -23.23 -9.57 -7.10
CA PRO A 165 -23.34 -8.86 -8.36
C PRO A 165 -24.57 -9.35 -9.12
N GLU A 166 -25.34 -8.42 -9.70
CA GLU A 166 -26.41 -8.80 -10.63
C GLU A 166 -25.77 -9.47 -11.84
N LEU A 167 -26.23 -10.67 -12.19
CA LEU A 167 -25.83 -11.33 -13.41
C LEU A 167 -26.38 -10.49 -14.58
N VAL A 168 -25.51 -9.76 -15.25
CA VAL A 168 -25.87 -9.14 -16.53
C VAL A 168 -26.01 -10.28 -17.51
N VAL A 169 -27.29 -10.61 -17.83
CA VAL A 169 -27.69 -11.59 -18.83
C VAL A 169 -27.46 -11.04 -20.23
#